data_1f18e1565271806b071eab0dd6da6561
#
_entry.id   1f18e1565271806b071eab0dd6da6561
#
_cell.length_a   1.000
_cell.length_b   1.000
_cell.length_c   1.000
_cell.angle_alpha   90.00
_cell.angle_beta   90.00
_cell.angle_gamma   90.00
#
_symmetry.space_group_name_H-M   'P 1'
#
loop_
_entity.id
_entity.type
_entity.pdbx_description
1 polymer ?
#
loop_
_entity_poly.entity_id
_entity_poly.type
_entity_poly.pdbx_seq_one_letter_code
_entity_poly.pdbx_strand_id
1 'polypeptide(L)'
;MAQFAYTPQAWATLIQTPQDRAAASDTLLRHFGGRLIGLYYTPGAEYDGFALFEAPSDATAAAVEIADIALGHLRSNRLLRVLSAEEMRAALQQAAAAPNIAPKAAG
;
A
#
# COMPACT_ATOMS: atom_id res chain seq x y z
N MET A 1 2.33 0.39 1.35
CA MET A 1 2.07 0.24 -0.09
C MET A 1 0.79 -0.55 -0.30
N ALA A 2 -0.05 -0.10 -1.19
CA ALA A 2 -1.24 -0.83 -1.59
C ALA A 2 -1.08 -1.28 -3.05
N GLN A 3 -1.15 -2.58 -3.28
CA GLN A 3 -1.28 -3.16 -4.61
C GLN A 3 -2.76 -3.28 -4.91
N PHE A 4 -3.20 -2.88 -6.10
CA PHE A 4 -4.62 -2.86 -6.44
C PHE A 4 -4.89 -3.40 -7.83
N ALA A 5 -6.12 -3.88 -8.01
CA ALA A 5 -6.65 -4.23 -9.31
C ALA A 5 -8.07 -3.67 -9.43
N TYR A 6 -8.36 -3.02 -10.55
CA TYR A 6 -9.65 -2.44 -10.84
C TYR A 6 -10.66 -3.51 -11.31
N THR A 7 -11.93 -3.23 -11.12
CA THR A 7 -12.99 -3.96 -11.80
C THR A 7 -12.98 -3.65 -13.30
N PRO A 8 -13.55 -4.52 -14.15
CA PRO A 8 -13.74 -4.19 -15.57
C PRO A 8 -14.53 -2.91 -15.79
N GLN A 9 -15.52 -2.62 -14.96
CA GLN A 9 -16.31 -1.38 -15.03
C GLN A 9 -15.45 -0.16 -14.74
N ALA A 10 -14.55 -0.23 -13.76
CA ALA A 10 -13.64 0.86 -13.44
C ALA A 10 -12.70 1.14 -14.61
N TRP A 11 -12.14 0.11 -15.24
CA TRP A 11 -11.33 0.26 -16.44
C TRP A 11 -12.11 0.90 -17.58
N ALA A 12 -13.34 0.46 -17.82
CA ALA A 12 -14.18 1.04 -18.86
C ALA A 12 -14.44 2.53 -18.63
N THR A 13 -14.70 2.92 -17.39
CA THR A 13 -14.87 4.32 -17.01
C THR A 13 -13.61 5.13 -17.26
N LEU A 14 -12.44 4.61 -16.90
CA LEU A 14 -11.15 5.28 -17.10
C LEU A 14 -10.79 5.43 -18.57
N ILE A 15 -11.17 4.48 -19.41
CA ILE A 15 -10.98 4.57 -20.86
C ILE A 15 -11.83 5.70 -21.44
N GLN A 16 -13.09 5.81 -21.02
CA GLN A 16 -14.02 6.84 -21.52
C GLN A 16 -13.65 8.22 -20.98
N THR A 17 -13.23 8.30 -19.73
CA THR A 17 -12.91 9.57 -19.04
C THR A 17 -11.58 9.41 -18.32
N PRO A 18 -10.46 9.52 -19.06
CA PRO A 18 -9.15 9.51 -18.44
C PRO A 18 -9.04 10.61 -17.39
N GLN A 19 -8.53 10.27 -16.22
CA GLN A 19 -8.47 11.17 -15.07
C GLN A 19 -7.22 10.92 -14.24
N ASP A 20 -6.83 11.93 -13.47
CA ASP A 20 -5.70 11.84 -12.56
C ASP A 20 -6.13 11.13 -11.26
N ARG A 21 -5.91 9.83 -11.21
CA ARG A 21 -6.22 9.02 -10.04
C ARG A 21 -5.25 9.28 -8.89
N ALA A 22 -4.04 9.77 -9.17
CA ALA A 22 -3.10 10.14 -8.12
C ALA A 22 -3.63 11.32 -7.31
N ALA A 23 -4.17 12.33 -7.96
CA ALA A 23 -4.79 13.48 -7.26
C ALA A 23 -5.96 13.04 -6.37
N ALA A 24 -6.83 12.17 -6.88
CA ALA A 24 -7.96 11.64 -6.10
C ALA A 24 -7.48 10.82 -4.89
N SER A 25 -6.48 9.98 -5.07
CA SER A 25 -5.90 9.18 -3.99
C SER A 25 -5.24 10.04 -2.91
N ASP A 26 -4.51 11.07 -3.32
CA ASP A 26 -3.88 11.99 -2.37
C ASP A 26 -4.93 12.77 -1.55
N THR A 27 -6.01 13.18 -2.19
CA THR A 27 -7.13 13.84 -1.50
C THR A 27 -7.72 12.93 -0.42
N LEU A 28 -7.96 11.66 -0.73
CA LEU A 28 -8.45 10.68 0.23
C LEU A 28 -7.47 10.50 1.39
N LEU A 29 -6.20 10.31 1.08
CA LEU A 29 -5.16 10.11 2.09
C LEU A 29 -5.03 11.33 3.02
N ARG A 30 -5.07 12.54 2.49
CA ARG A 30 -4.97 13.76 3.28
C ARG A 30 -6.14 13.93 4.23
N HIS A 31 -7.32 13.45 3.86
CA HIS A 31 -8.46 13.41 4.78
C HIS A 31 -8.16 12.61 6.04
N PHE A 32 -7.35 11.57 5.94
CA PHE A 32 -6.92 10.73 7.06
C PHE A 32 -5.58 11.16 7.67
N GLY A 33 -5.05 12.30 7.29
CA GLY A 33 -3.77 12.79 7.80
C GLY A 33 -2.53 12.17 7.16
N GLY A 34 -2.70 11.44 6.06
CA GLY A 34 -1.62 10.85 5.28
C GLY A 34 -1.30 11.64 4.01
N ARG A 35 -0.48 11.07 3.17
CA ARG A 35 -0.16 11.62 1.84
C ARG A 35 0.27 10.53 0.88
N LEU A 36 0.01 10.76 -0.39
CA LEU A 36 0.51 9.90 -1.46
C LEU A 36 1.96 10.27 -1.79
N ILE A 37 2.82 9.26 -1.86
CA ILE A 37 4.20 9.39 -2.35
C ILE A 37 4.20 9.18 -3.87
N GLY A 38 3.50 8.17 -4.36
CA GLY A 38 3.36 7.91 -5.78
C GLY A 38 2.33 6.85 -6.08
N LEU A 39 1.74 6.96 -7.27
CA LEU A 39 0.82 5.97 -7.84
C LEU A 39 1.41 5.49 -9.16
N TYR A 40 1.56 4.19 -9.30
CA TYR A 40 2.21 3.57 -10.46
C TYR A 40 1.34 2.44 -10.98
N TYR A 41 1.34 2.25 -12.30
CA TYR A 41 0.58 1.20 -12.95
C TYR A 41 1.50 0.15 -13.54
N THR A 42 1.02 -1.09 -13.50
CA THR A 42 1.74 -2.28 -13.99
C THR A 42 0.85 -3.06 -14.96
N PRO A 43 0.50 -2.47 -16.14
CA PRO A 43 -0.44 -3.11 -17.06
C PRO A 43 0.04 -4.51 -17.45
N GLY A 44 -0.87 -5.49 -17.40
CA GLY A 44 -0.58 -6.88 -17.74
C GLY A 44 -0.03 -7.72 -16.60
N ALA A 45 0.24 -7.15 -15.43
CA ALA A 45 0.62 -7.90 -14.23
C ALA A 45 -0.62 -8.38 -13.46
N GLU A 46 -0.40 -9.20 -12.42
CA GLU A 46 -1.47 -9.71 -11.56
C GLU A 46 -2.26 -8.57 -10.91
N TYR A 47 -1.55 -7.56 -10.40
CA TYR A 47 -2.15 -6.31 -9.96
C TYR A 47 -2.01 -5.26 -11.06
N ASP A 48 -2.97 -4.34 -11.14
CA ASP A 48 -2.97 -3.27 -12.14
C ASP A 48 -2.03 -2.13 -11.78
N GLY A 49 -1.67 -2.03 -10.51
CA GLY A 49 -0.74 -1.02 -10.06
C GLY A 49 -0.50 -1.07 -8.55
N PHE A 50 0.21 -0.07 -8.06
CA PHE A 50 0.44 0.11 -6.64
C PHE A 50 0.54 1.58 -6.27
N ALA A 51 0.07 1.88 -5.06
CA ALA A 51 0.19 3.19 -4.43
C ALA A 51 1.19 3.11 -3.28
N LEU A 52 2.16 4.00 -3.29
CA LEU A 52 3.07 4.19 -2.16
C LEU A 52 2.60 5.40 -1.38
N PHE A 53 2.32 5.23 -0.09
CA PHE A 53 1.76 6.31 0.73
C PHE A 53 2.20 6.24 2.18
N GLU A 54 2.09 7.36 2.86
CA GLU A 54 2.27 7.48 4.30
C GLU A 54 0.91 7.63 4.99
N ALA A 55 0.77 7.00 6.15
CA ALA A 55 -0.37 7.17 7.03
C ALA A 55 0.13 7.32 8.48
N PRO A 56 -0.63 8.03 9.36
CA PRO A 56 -0.21 8.26 10.74
C PRO A 56 -0.05 6.98 11.57
N SER A 57 -0.77 5.92 11.23
CA SER A 57 -0.72 4.63 11.94
C SER A 57 -1.14 3.49 11.03
N ASP A 58 -0.88 2.26 11.45
CA ASP A 58 -1.34 1.07 10.73
C ASP A 58 -2.88 0.99 10.68
N ALA A 59 -3.55 1.38 11.76
CA ALA A 59 -5.01 1.43 11.79
C ALA A 59 -5.57 2.43 10.79
N THR A 60 -4.95 3.60 10.67
CA THR A 60 -5.36 4.61 9.67
C THR A 60 -5.09 4.12 8.26
N ALA A 61 -3.96 3.46 8.01
CA ALA A 61 -3.68 2.86 6.71
C ALA A 61 -4.77 1.84 6.32
N ALA A 62 -5.19 1.01 7.26
CA ALA A 62 -6.29 0.06 7.04
C ALA A 62 -7.61 0.79 6.78
N ALA A 63 -7.89 1.87 7.48
CA ALA A 63 -9.12 2.67 7.29
C ALA A 63 -9.17 3.27 5.88
N VAL A 64 -8.05 3.78 5.37
CA VAL A 64 -7.93 4.30 3.99
C VAL A 64 -8.28 3.20 2.99
N GLU A 65 -7.72 2.02 3.16
CA GLU A 65 -7.97 0.88 2.26
C GLU A 65 -9.42 0.41 2.30
N ILE A 66 -10.02 0.34 3.50
CA ILE A 66 -11.43 -0.03 3.65
C ILE A 66 -12.33 0.99 2.94
N ALA A 67 -12.04 2.28 3.10
CA ALA A 67 -12.78 3.34 2.42
C ALA A 67 -12.66 3.22 0.90
N ASP A 68 -11.47 2.92 0.41
CA ASP A 68 -11.21 2.75 -1.03
C ASP A 68 -11.95 1.53 -1.60
N ILE A 69 -11.88 0.39 -0.91
CA ILE A 69 -12.60 -0.83 -1.29
C ILE A 69 -14.11 -0.58 -1.33
N ALA A 70 -14.64 0.17 -0.36
CA ALA A 70 -16.07 0.46 -0.25
C ALA A 70 -16.61 1.29 -1.43
N LEU A 71 -15.74 2.00 -2.17
CA LEU A 71 -16.14 2.71 -3.39
C LEU A 71 -16.50 1.79 -4.55
N GLY A 72 -16.14 0.51 -4.49
CA GLY A 72 -16.60 -0.52 -5.43
C GLY A 72 -15.84 -0.61 -6.75
N HIS A 73 -14.75 0.14 -6.93
CA HIS A 73 -13.95 0.13 -8.16
C HIS A 73 -12.76 -0.83 -8.14
N LEU A 74 -12.50 -1.47 -7.00
CA LEU A 74 -11.42 -2.45 -6.85
C LEU A 74 -11.97 -3.87 -6.80
N ARG A 75 -11.41 -4.77 -7.61
CA ARG A 75 -11.69 -6.21 -7.50
C ARG A 75 -10.73 -6.93 -6.55
N SER A 76 -9.58 -6.33 -6.28
CA SER A 76 -8.55 -6.88 -5.41
C SER A 76 -7.69 -5.77 -4.86
N ASN A 77 -7.23 -5.95 -3.62
CA ASN A 77 -6.37 -5.00 -2.96
C ASN A 77 -5.47 -5.72 -1.95
N ARG A 78 -4.22 -5.30 -1.85
CA ARG A 78 -3.27 -5.87 -0.90
C ARG A 78 -2.46 -4.75 -0.25
N LEU A 79 -2.63 -4.59 1.06
CA LEU A 79 -1.88 -3.61 1.84
C LEU A 79 -0.61 -4.27 2.38
N LEU A 80 0.52 -3.63 2.12
CA LEU A 80 1.84 -4.07 2.57
C LEU A 80 2.54 -2.92 3.29
N ARG A 81 3.08 -3.21 4.46
CA ARG A 81 3.97 -2.27 5.11
C ARG A 81 5.34 -2.31 4.42
N VAL A 82 5.86 -1.15 4.04
CA VAL A 82 7.19 -1.02 3.46
C VAL A 82 8.06 -0.18 4.38
N LEU A 83 9.32 -0.51 4.44
CA LEU A 83 10.32 0.23 5.19
C LEU A 83 11.25 0.95 4.21
N SER A 84 11.62 2.18 4.53
CA SER A 84 12.72 2.83 3.84
C SER A 84 14.04 2.14 4.18
N ALA A 85 15.09 2.41 3.41
CA ALA A 85 16.43 1.91 3.72
C ALA A 85 16.89 2.35 5.12
N GLU A 86 16.55 3.58 5.51
CA GLU A 86 16.85 4.12 6.85
C GLU A 86 16.11 3.36 7.94
N GLU A 87 14.82 3.12 7.77
CA GLU A 87 14.02 2.34 8.72
C GLU A 87 14.53 0.90 8.82
N MET A 88 14.92 0.31 7.71
CA MET A 88 15.49 -1.05 7.68
C MET A 88 16.82 -1.10 8.45
N ARG A 89 17.67 -0.09 8.31
CA ARG A 89 18.91 0.02 9.07
C ARG A 89 18.65 0.05 10.56
N ALA A 90 17.66 0.85 11.01
CA ALA A 90 17.27 0.92 12.41
C ALA A 90 16.75 -0.44 12.92
N ALA A 91 15.94 -1.13 12.12
CA ALA A 91 15.45 -2.47 12.45
C ALA A 91 16.59 -3.48 12.60
N LEU A 92 17.58 -3.43 11.72
CA LEU A 92 18.76 -4.30 11.78
C LEU A 92 19.58 -4.06 13.05
N GLN A 93 19.73 -2.81 13.47
CA GLN A 93 20.42 -2.46 14.72
C GLN A 93 19.67 -3.01 15.94
N GLN A 94 18.36 -2.94 15.96
CA GLN A 94 17.56 -3.53 17.03
C GLN A 94 17.65 -5.06 17.03
N ALA A 95 17.61 -5.69 15.86
CA ALA A 95 17.73 -7.13 15.72
C ALA A 95 19.08 -7.66 16.24
N ALA A 96 20.16 -6.91 16.01
CA ALA A 96 21.50 -7.28 16.47
C ALA A 96 21.61 -7.33 18.00
N ALA A 97 20.76 -6.60 18.72
CA ALA A 97 20.73 -6.57 20.18
C ALA A 97 19.86 -7.71 20.80
N ALA A 98 19.16 -8.48 19.96
CA ALA A 98 18.31 -9.56 20.45
C ALA A 98 19.14 -10.70 21.09
N PRO A 99 18.63 -11.33 22.17
CA PRO A 99 19.28 -12.50 22.74
C PRO A 99 19.23 -13.69 21.77
N ASN A 100 20.24 -14.54 21.83
CA ASN A 100 20.24 -15.79 21.04
C ASN A 100 19.30 -16.81 21.67
N ILE A 101 18.12 -16.97 21.11
CA ILE A 101 17.10 -17.93 21.53
C ILE A 101 16.80 -18.98 20.45
N ALA A 102 17.74 -19.15 19.50
CA ALA A 102 17.56 -20.16 18.45
C ALA A 102 17.39 -21.56 19.06
N PRO A 103 16.57 -22.42 18.44
CA PRO A 103 16.49 -23.82 18.87
C PRO A 103 17.87 -24.46 18.88
N LYS A 104 18.14 -25.26 19.91
CA LYS A 104 19.39 -26.02 19.96
C LYS A 104 19.36 -27.08 18.88
N ALA A 105 20.52 -27.35 18.27
CA ALA A 105 20.66 -28.46 17.35
C ALA A 105 20.39 -29.78 18.08
N ALA A 106 19.67 -30.68 17.41
CA ALA A 106 19.44 -32.04 17.94
C ALA A 106 20.75 -32.83 17.96
N GLY A 107 21.03 -33.41 19.07
CA GLY A 107 22.24 -34.27 19.22
C GLY A 107 23.18 -33.85 20.30
#